data_91002445a8e0c5e39fc3898ced42a01d
#
_entry.id   91002445a8e0c5e39fc3898ced42a01d
#
_cell.length_a   1.000
_cell.length_b   1.000
_cell.length_c   1.000
_cell.angle_alpha   90.00
_cell.angle_beta   90.00
_cell.angle_gamma   90.00
#
_symmetry.space_group_name_H-M   'P 1'
#
loop_
_entity.id
_entity.type
_entity.pdbx_description
1 polymer ?
#
loop_
_entity_poly.entity_id
_entity_poly.type
_entity_poly.pdbx_seq_one_letter_code
_entity_poly.pdbx_strand_id
1 'polypeptide(L)'
;MQFAAGQLSYVGDRYACAVDGRPFRVLIVSMQVGDAEAPVTMARRSEQITARIPETAGRRNPHMRGVTRALQLLYDTGPDNEHLSDGTHVLRTFAMANSVLCSALPTGGKSRRGKPTDVMLGNCASHLADTLDILDPTIIHTQGVDTRAAVERLVRVLDRHSDEVSAVEFRGRRMVLCATSHPAAGPPRSWSSLKSGSYFAETVAPAMTLARELAQDLRRIDGSLE
;
A
#
# COMPACT_ATOMS: atom_id res chain seq x y z
N MET A 1 15.76 23.33 -5.99
CA MET A 1 14.50 22.52 -5.95
C MET A 1 13.83 22.87 -4.63
N GLN A 2 12.58 23.33 -4.67
CA GLN A 2 11.83 23.61 -3.44
C GLN A 2 11.04 22.35 -3.08
N PHE A 3 11.08 21.94 -1.82
CA PHE A 3 10.34 20.80 -1.28
C PHE A 3 9.15 21.34 -0.49
N ALA A 4 8.00 20.72 -0.67
CA ALA A 4 6.92 20.86 0.28
C ALA A 4 7.26 20.12 1.59
N ALA A 5 6.56 20.47 2.65
CA ALA A 5 6.77 19.90 3.96
C ALA A 5 6.58 18.38 4.01
N GLY A 6 7.25 17.72 4.94
CA GLY A 6 7.23 16.25 5.09
C GLY A 6 5.84 15.69 5.32
N GLN A 7 5.63 14.48 4.80
CA GLN A 7 4.35 13.76 4.83
C GLN A 7 4.55 12.44 5.56
N LEU A 8 4.13 12.37 6.82
CA LEU A 8 4.31 11.16 7.64
C LEU A 8 3.29 10.07 7.29
N SER A 9 3.63 8.85 7.67
CA SER A 9 2.86 7.64 7.41
C SER A 9 1.52 7.62 8.18
N TYR A 10 0.61 6.79 7.73
CA TYR A 10 -0.57 6.36 8.47
C TYR A 10 -0.31 4.97 9.05
N VAL A 11 -0.73 4.75 10.29
CA VAL A 11 -0.83 3.41 10.87
C VAL A 11 -2.20 3.30 11.53
N GLY A 12 -2.99 2.36 11.05
CA GLY A 12 -4.31 2.10 11.61
C GLY A 12 -4.20 1.52 13.02
N ASP A 13 -5.13 1.88 13.88
CA ASP A 13 -5.17 1.43 15.27
C ASP A 13 -5.44 -0.08 15.42
N ARG A 14 -5.79 -0.74 14.33
CA ARG A 14 -5.95 -2.20 14.21
C ARG A 14 -4.95 -2.81 13.21
N TYR A 15 -3.81 -2.16 12.99
CA TYR A 15 -2.80 -2.61 12.03
C TYR A 15 -2.32 -4.04 12.26
N ALA A 16 -2.18 -4.46 13.50
CA ALA A 16 -1.76 -5.81 13.88
C ALA A 16 -2.95 -6.76 14.10
N CYS A 17 -4.10 -6.52 13.43
CA CYS A 17 -5.24 -7.43 13.52
C CYS A 17 -4.86 -8.84 13.07
N ALA A 18 -5.48 -9.83 13.69
CA ALA A 18 -5.25 -11.23 13.33
C ALA A 18 -6.25 -11.66 12.23
N VAL A 19 -5.74 -12.46 11.30
CA VAL A 19 -6.56 -13.27 10.38
C VAL A 19 -6.20 -14.72 10.68
N ASP A 20 -7.20 -15.55 10.94
CA ASP A 20 -7.01 -16.96 11.36
C ASP A 20 -6.06 -17.11 12.56
N GLY A 21 -6.19 -16.22 13.55
CA GLY A 21 -5.40 -16.23 14.77
C GLY A 21 -3.95 -15.74 14.64
N ARG A 22 -3.55 -15.26 13.46
CA ARG A 22 -2.17 -14.78 13.19
C ARG A 22 -2.17 -13.31 12.76
N PRO A 23 -1.18 -12.51 13.17
CA PRO A 23 -1.08 -11.11 12.76
C PRO A 23 -1.07 -10.98 11.23
N PHE A 24 -1.88 -10.12 10.65
CA PHE A 24 -1.96 -9.87 9.21
C PHE A 24 -1.76 -8.37 8.95
N ARG A 25 -0.50 -7.99 8.76
CA ARG A 25 -0.05 -6.61 8.68
C ARG A 25 0.14 -6.20 7.22
N VAL A 26 -0.71 -5.30 6.74
CA VAL A 26 -0.69 -4.79 5.37
C VAL A 26 -0.08 -3.40 5.35
N LEU A 27 1.04 -3.24 4.65
CA LEU A 27 1.64 -1.95 4.35
C LEU A 27 1.39 -1.58 2.89
N ILE A 28 0.70 -0.47 2.65
CA ILE A 28 0.54 0.10 1.31
C ILE A 28 1.59 1.19 1.13
N VAL A 29 2.41 1.05 0.10
CA VAL A 29 3.46 2.02 -0.26
C VAL A 29 3.07 2.75 -1.53
N SER A 30 2.94 4.07 -1.43
CA SER A 30 2.68 4.99 -2.55
C SER A 30 3.91 5.88 -2.80
N MET A 31 3.93 6.62 -3.91
CA MET A 31 5.13 7.38 -4.28
C MET A 31 5.32 8.62 -3.42
N GLN A 32 4.38 9.54 -3.49
CA GLN A 32 4.39 10.81 -2.75
C GLN A 32 2.98 11.35 -2.59
N VAL A 33 2.79 12.25 -1.65
CA VAL A 33 1.53 13.00 -1.54
C VAL A 33 1.50 14.10 -2.58
N GLY A 34 0.44 14.13 -3.36
CA GLY A 34 0.33 15.03 -4.52
C GLY A 34 0.02 16.49 -4.21
N ASP A 35 -0.36 16.83 -2.99
CA ASP A 35 -0.78 18.18 -2.63
C ASP A 35 -0.45 18.40 -1.15
N ALA A 36 0.66 19.07 -0.89
CA ALA A 36 1.10 19.32 0.48
C ALA A 36 1.46 20.79 0.62
N GLU A 37 0.44 21.60 0.86
CA GLU A 37 0.64 22.99 1.27
C GLU A 37 1.19 23.10 2.70
N ALA A 38 1.07 22.02 3.50
CA ALA A 38 1.52 21.97 4.88
C ALA A 38 2.05 20.57 5.28
N PRO A 39 2.91 20.48 6.31
CA PRO A 39 3.31 19.20 6.89
C PRO A 39 2.09 18.41 7.36
N VAL A 40 2.08 17.10 7.08
CA VAL A 40 1.06 16.20 7.58
C VAL A 40 1.68 15.29 8.62
N THR A 41 1.34 15.51 9.89
CA THR A 41 1.71 14.65 11.01
C THR A 41 1.00 13.30 10.94
N MET A 42 1.47 12.31 11.67
CA MET A 42 0.79 11.01 11.78
C MET A 42 -0.65 11.17 12.31
N ALA A 43 -0.87 12.02 13.33
CA ALA A 43 -2.20 12.29 13.87
C ALA A 43 -3.13 12.87 12.79
N ARG A 44 -2.70 13.90 12.08
CA ARG A 44 -3.48 14.50 11.00
C ARG A 44 -3.74 13.52 9.85
N ARG A 45 -2.78 12.65 9.54
CA ARG A 45 -2.97 11.59 8.55
C ARG A 45 -4.02 10.59 9.02
N SER A 46 -3.98 10.20 10.28
CA SER A 46 -4.99 9.33 10.88
C SER A 46 -6.39 9.94 10.79
N GLU A 47 -6.56 11.19 11.19
CA GLU A 47 -7.82 11.92 11.05
C GLU A 47 -8.32 11.96 9.59
N GLN A 48 -7.45 12.27 8.63
CA GLN A 48 -7.79 12.32 7.21
C GLN A 48 -8.29 10.97 6.66
N ILE A 49 -7.75 9.85 7.14
CA ILE A 49 -8.13 8.51 6.68
C ILE A 49 -9.37 8.04 7.43
N THR A 50 -9.43 8.19 8.75
CA THR A 50 -10.57 7.73 9.55
C THR A 50 -11.84 8.53 9.26
N ALA A 51 -11.72 9.82 8.90
CA ALA A 51 -12.85 10.62 8.42
C ALA A 51 -13.49 10.06 7.13
N ARG A 52 -12.79 9.18 6.40
CA ARG A 52 -13.34 8.51 5.20
C ARG A 52 -14.16 7.26 5.53
N ILE A 53 -14.10 6.76 6.77
CA ILE A 53 -14.84 5.56 7.17
C ILE A 53 -16.35 5.69 6.95
N PRO A 54 -17.02 6.80 7.32
CA PRO A 54 -18.44 6.97 7.07
C PRO A 54 -18.81 7.17 5.60
N GLU A 55 -17.82 7.48 4.73
CA GLU A 55 -18.08 7.71 3.31
C GLU A 55 -18.29 6.37 2.60
N THR A 56 -19.30 6.29 1.76
CA THR A 56 -19.43 5.13 0.86
C THR A 56 -18.23 5.09 -0.11
N ALA A 57 -17.83 3.89 -0.53
CA ALA A 57 -16.70 3.69 -1.44
C ALA A 57 -16.79 4.59 -2.70
N GLY A 58 -17.99 4.85 -3.21
CA GLY A 58 -18.20 5.71 -4.38
C GLY A 58 -17.87 7.19 -4.18
N ARG A 59 -17.91 7.68 -2.94
CA ARG A 59 -17.59 9.08 -2.60
C ARG A 59 -16.11 9.30 -2.30
N ARG A 60 -15.35 8.24 -2.04
CA ARG A 60 -13.91 8.35 -1.80
C ARG A 60 -13.17 8.73 -3.07
N ASN A 61 -12.08 9.46 -2.93
CA ASN A 61 -11.20 9.74 -4.07
C ASN A 61 -10.68 8.40 -4.69
N PRO A 62 -10.23 8.39 -5.96
CA PRO A 62 -9.82 7.16 -6.64
C PRO A 62 -8.76 6.36 -5.91
N HIS A 63 -7.80 7.03 -5.25
CA HIS A 63 -6.77 6.37 -4.47
C HIS A 63 -7.36 5.62 -3.27
N MET A 64 -8.10 6.30 -2.39
CA MET A 64 -8.69 5.67 -1.20
C MET A 64 -9.75 4.60 -1.54
N ARG A 65 -10.48 4.79 -2.64
CA ARG A 65 -11.38 3.75 -3.16
C ARG A 65 -10.60 2.50 -3.57
N GLY A 66 -9.47 2.66 -4.25
CA GLY A 66 -8.59 1.55 -4.60
C GLY A 66 -7.96 0.88 -3.39
N VAL A 67 -7.48 1.67 -2.41
CA VAL A 67 -7.00 1.15 -1.13
C VAL A 67 -8.06 0.30 -0.45
N THR A 68 -9.29 0.79 -0.33
CA THR A 68 -10.39 0.02 0.26
C THR A 68 -10.61 -1.30 -0.47
N ARG A 69 -10.65 -1.29 -1.81
CA ARG A 69 -10.83 -2.51 -2.62
C ARG A 69 -9.68 -3.51 -2.45
N ALA A 70 -8.44 -3.02 -2.42
CA ALA A 70 -7.30 -3.88 -2.16
C ALA A 70 -7.40 -4.57 -0.79
N LEU A 71 -7.78 -3.82 0.25
CA LEU A 71 -7.98 -4.36 1.59
C LEU A 71 -9.14 -5.36 1.65
N GLN A 72 -10.26 -5.08 0.98
CA GLN A 72 -11.36 -6.03 0.88
C GLN A 72 -10.92 -7.38 0.28
N LEU A 73 -10.11 -7.36 -0.78
CA LEU A 73 -9.56 -8.58 -1.39
C LEU A 73 -8.57 -9.29 -0.47
N LEU A 74 -7.69 -8.55 0.19
CA LEU A 74 -6.68 -9.10 1.11
C LEU A 74 -7.31 -9.70 2.37
N TYR A 75 -8.40 -9.13 2.87
CA TYR A 75 -9.13 -9.63 4.04
C TYR A 75 -10.31 -10.53 3.69
N ASP A 76 -10.61 -10.73 2.40
CA ASP A 76 -11.71 -11.56 1.90
C ASP A 76 -13.09 -11.16 2.45
N THR A 77 -13.32 -9.88 2.59
CA THR A 77 -14.60 -9.39 3.13
C THR A 77 -15.72 -9.33 2.10
N GLY A 78 -15.39 -9.49 0.81
CA GLY A 78 -16.32 -9.31 -0.30
C GLY A 78 -16.41 -7.85 -0.78
N PRO A 79 -16.90 -7.63 -2.01
CA PRO A 79 -16.80 -6.33 -2.71
C PRO A 79 -17.63 -5.21 -2.07
N ASP A 80 -18.68 -5.55 -1.35
CA ASP A 80 -19.61 -4.59 -0.74
C ASP A 80 -19.48 -4.53 0.79
N ASN A 81 -18.55 -5.29 1.37
CA ASN A 81 -18.32 -5.32 2.82
C ASN A 81 -16.96 -4.71 3.17
N GLU A 82 -16.98 -3.62 3.90
CA GLU A 82 -15.78 -2.92 4.38
C GLU A 82 -15.42 -3.26 5.83
N HIS A 83 -16.00 -4.34 6.40
CA HIS A 83 -15.78 -4.75 7.78
C HIS A 83 -15.29 -6.19 7.86
N LEU A 84 -14.35 -6.42 8.74
CA LEU A 84 -13.93 -7.77 9.15
C LEU A 84 -15.06 -8.44 9.96
N SER A 85 -14.90 -9.72 10.26
CA SER A 85 -15.88 -10.50 11.03
C SER A 85 -16.12 -9.96 12.45
N ASP A 86 -15.15 -9.25 13.02
CA ASP A 86 -15.25 -8.60 14.33
C ASP A 86 -15.86 -7.17 14.27
N GLY A 87 -16.34 -6.75 13.10
CA GLY A 87 -16.89 -5.42 12.86
C GLY A 87 -15.84 -4.31 12.63
N THR A 88 -14.54 -4.64 12.63
CA THR A 88 -13.48 -3.67 12.36
C THR A 88 -13.51 -3.23 10.90
N HIS A 89 -13.58 -1.93 10.64
CA HIS A 89 -13.52 -1.38 9.28
C HIS A 89 -12.12 -1.54 8.69
N VAL A 90 -12.01 -1.97 7.42
CA VAL A 90 -10.73 -2.26 6.75
C VAL A 90 -9.75 -1.08 6.72
N LEU A 91 -10.23 0.16 6.72
CA LEU A 91 -9.36 1.34 6.81
C LEU A 91 -8.68 1.54 8.17
N ARG A 92 -8.97 0.73 9.18
CA ARG A 92 -8.29 0.72 10.48
C ARG A 92 -7.19 -0.33 10.59
N THR A 93 -7.08 -1.24 9.59
CA THR A 93 -6.25 -2.45 9.68
C THR A 93 -4.94 -2.38 8.90
N PHE A 94 -4.64 -1.29 8.22
CA PHE A 94 -3.46 -1.17 7.37
C PHE A 94 -2.56 -0.01 7.78
N ALA A 95 -1.34 -0.03 7.29
CA ALA A 95 -0.46 1.13 7.28
C ALA A 95 -0.26 1.66 5.86
N MET A 96 -0.03 2.96 5.73
CA MET A 96 0.30 3.61 4.46
C MET A 96 1.54 4.46 4.61
N ALA A 97 2.52 4.21 3.78
CA ALA A 97 3.75 5.00 3.69
C ALA A 97 3.96 5.53 2.27
N ASN A 98 4.81 6.54 2.14
CA ASN A 98 5.28 7.02 0.86
C ASN A 98 6.75 6.65 0.66
N SER A 99 7.13 6.25 -0.55
CA SER A 99 8.55 6.04 -0.89
C SER A 99 9.35 7.34 -0.90
N VAL A 100 8.66 8.49 -1.02
CA VAL A 100 9.23 9.83 -0.86
C VAL A 100 8.39 10.61 0.14
N LEU A 101 8.99 11.04 1.24
CA LEU A 101 8.31 11.72 2.34
C LEU A 101 8.01 13.20 2.09
N CYS A 102 8.63 13.81 1.08
CA CYS A 102 8.39 15.20 0.69
C CYS A 102 7.77 15.24 -0.71
N SER A 103 6.85 16.18 -0.91
CA SER A 103 6.27 16.38 -2.23
C SER A 103 7.20 17.23 -3.09
N ALA A 104 7.46 16.79 -4.32
CA ALA A 104 8.13 17.64 -5.30
C ALA A 104 7.16 18.70 -5.80
N LEU A 105 7.60 19.96 -5.80
CA LEU A 105 6.85 21.04 -6.42
C LEU A 105 6.97 20.97 -7.94
N PRO A 106 5.91 21.30 -8.69
CA PRO A 106 5.98 21.31 -10.15
C PRO A 106 6.98 22.36 -10.64
N THR A 107 7.86 21.95 -11.54
CA THR A 107 8.84 22.83 -12.20
C THR A 107 8.29 23.32 -13.54
N GLY A 108 7.21 24.07 -13.50
CA GLY A 108 6.55 24.61 -14.72
C GLY A 108 5.60 23.60 -15.39
N GLY A 109 4.60 24.11 -16.10
CA GLY A 109 3.66 23.30 -16.86
C GLY A 109 2.29 23.09 -16.20
N LYS A 110 1.43 22.33 -16.87
CA LYS A 110 0.02 22.10 -16.48
C LYS A 110 -0.17 21.11 -15.32
N SER A 111 0.88 20.42 -14.88
CA SER A 111 0.80 19.46 -13.77
C SER A 111 0.94 20.18 -12.43
N ARG A 112 -0.01 19.98 -11.54
CA ARG A 112 0.07 20.45 -10.14
C ARG A 112 1.03 19.63 -9.27
N ARG A 113 1.67 18.59 -9.84
CA ARG A 113 2.51 17.64 -9.09
C ARG A 113 3.85 17.52 -9.78
N GLY A 114 4.92 17.70 -9.02
CA GLY A 114 6.28 17.36 -9.47
C GLY A 114 6.49 15.86 -9.47
N LYS A 115 7.42 15.36 -10.27
CA LYS A 115 7.90 13.99 -10.16
C LYS A 115 9.02 13.93 -9.12
N PRO A 116 9.09 12.88 -8.28
CA PRO A 116 10.23 12.68 -7.42
C PRO A 116 11.50 12.48 -8.27
N THR A 117 12.61 12.97 -7.76
CA THR A 117 13.91 12.77 -8.39
C THR A 117 14.61 11.56 -7.77
N ASP A 118 15.63 11.01 -8.46
CA ASP A 118 16.46 9.93 -7.91
C ASP A 118 17.14 10.33 -6.59
N VAL A 119 17.49 11.61 -6.43
CA VAL A 119 18.03 12.15 -5.18
C VAL A 119 16.99 12.07 -4.05
N MET A 120 15.73 12.43 -4.31
CA MET A 120 14.65 12.31 -3.32
C MET A 120 14.40 10.85 -2.95
N LEU A 121 14.36 9.96 -3.93
CA LEU A 121 14.20 8.52 -3.71
C LEU A 121 15.37 7.95 -2.89
N GLY A 122 16.61 8.33 -3.21
CA GLY A 122 17.80 7.92 -2.48
C GLY A 122 17.81 8.41 -1.03
N ASN A 123 17.50 9.68 -0.80
CA ASN A 123 17.45 10.27 0.53
C ASN A 123 16.33 9.70 1.41
N CYS A 124 15.21 9.26 0.81
CA CYS A 124 14.10 8.67 1.54
C CYS A 124 14.20 7.13 1.70
N ALA A 125 15.18 6.48 1.08
CA ALA A 125 15.30 5.02 1.11
C ALA A 125 15.51 4.48 2.54
N SER A 126 16.33 5.16 3.36
CA SER A 126 16.53 4.78 4.77
C SER A 126 15.25 4.88 5.58
N HIS A 127 14.45 5.93 5.39
CA HIS A 127 13.15 6.07 6.07
C HIS A 127 12.15 4.99 5.67
N LEU A 128 12.16 4.57 4.40
CA LEU A 128 11.33 3.45 3.96
C LEU A 128 11.82 2.13 4.56
N ALA A 129 13.14 1.93 4.65
CA ALA A 129 13.72 0.76 5.31
C ALA A 129 13.37 0.71 6.81
N ASP A 130 13.45 1.84 7.52
CA ASP A 130 13.04 1.94 8.93
C ASP A 130 11.51 1.70 9.07
N THR A 131 10.71 2.16 8.13
CA THR A 131 9.27 1.88 8.11
C THR A 131 8.99 0.38 7.97
N LEU A 132 9.70 -0.32 7.09
CA LEU A 132 9.59 -1.78 6.94
C LEU A 132 10.03 -2.50 8.22
N ASP A 133 11.08 -1.99 8.88
CA ASP A 133 11.60 -2.59 10.10
C ASP A 133 10.63 -2.46 11.28
N ILE A 134 10.10 -1.26 11.49
CA ILE A 134 9.19 -0.94 12.60
C ILE A 134 7.83 -1.61 12.42
N LEU A 135 7.27 -1.56 11.21
CA LEU A 135 5.93 -2.06 10.94
C LEU A 135 5.89 -3.57 10.73
N ASP A 136 6.99 -4.18 10.37
CA ASP A 136 7.13 -5.63 10.12
C ASP A 136 5.93 -6.19 9.33
N PRO A 137 5.68 -5.69 8.10
CA PRO A 137 4.51 -6.08 7.33
C PRO A 137 4.60 -7.54 6.87
N THR A 138 3.46 -8.20 6.78
CA THR A 138 3.36 -9.50 6.11
C THR A 138 3.12 -9.35 4.62
N ILE A 139 2.44 -8.27 4.23
CA ILE A 139 2.23 -7.90 2.83
C ILE A 139 2.66 -6.46 2.63
N ILE A 140 3.48 -6.23 1.61
CA ILE A 140 3.79 -4.90 1.07
C ILE A 140 3.04 -4.76 -0.25
N HIS A 141 2.08 -3.86 -0.32
CA HIS A 141 1.41 -3.52 -1.56
C HIS A 141 1.96 -2.22 -2.12
N THR A 142 2.67 -2.27 -3.24
CA THR A 142 3.19 -1.08 -3.92
C THR A 142 2.24 -0.61 -5.02
N GLN A 143 2.01 0.70 -5.08
CA GLN A 143 1.11 1.33 -6.03
C GLN A 143 1.88 2.18 -7.04
N GLY A 144 2.29 1.55 -8.13
CA GLY A 144 3.03 2.16 -9.23
C GLY A 144 4.44 1.61 -9.40
N VAL A 145 4.99 1.80 -10.60
CA VAL A 145 6.28 1.23 -11.02
C VAL A 145 7.45 1.76 -10.19
N ASP A 146 7.49 3.07 -9.98
CA ASP A 146 8.59 3.71 -9.23
C ASP A 146 8.55 3.31 -7.75
N THR A 147 7.35 3.10 -7.20
CA THR A 147 7.17 2.62 -5.82
C THR A 147 7.63 1.17 -5.67
N ARG A 148 7.30 0.33 -6.66
CA ARG A 148 7.81 -1.03 -6.73
C ARG A 148 9.33 -1.04 -6.74
N ALA A 149 9.95 -0.27 -7.62
CA ALA A 149 11.40 -0.17 -7.73
C ALA A 149 12.05 0.34 -6.42
N ALA A 150 11.41 1.26 -5.71
CA ALA A 150 11.89 1.75 -4.41
C ALA A 150 11.91 0.63 -3.35
N VAL A 151 10.86 -0.21 -3.29
CA VAL A 151 10.81 -1.34 -2.34
C VAL A 151 11.77 -2.46 -2.77
N GLU A 152 11.82 -2.81 -4.06
CA GLU A 152 12.71 -3.88 -4.58
C GLU A 152 14.21 -3.58 -4.35
N ARG A 153 14.61 -2.31 -4.20
CA ARG A 153 15.99 -1.94 -3.79
C ARG A 153 16.31 -2.28 -2.33
N LEU A 154 15.32 -2.46 -1.49
CA LEU A 154 15.48 -2.70 -0.06
C LEU A 154 15.34 -4.18 0.30
N VAL A 155 14.60 -4.95 -0.50
CA VAL A 155 14.29 -6.34 -0.22
C VAL A 155 15.04 -7.28 -1.16
N ARG A 156 15.27 -8.52 -0.72
CA ARG A 156 15.76 -9.60 -1.58
C ARG A 156 14.57 -10.41 -2.10
N VAL A 157 14.40 -10.48 -3.41
CA VAL A 157 13.39 -11.35 -4.02
C VAL A 157 13.82 -12.80 -3.84
N LEU A 158 12.96 -13.61 -3.23
CA LEU A 158 13.17 -15.04 -3.00
C LEU A 158 12.57 -15.86 -4.15
N ASP A 159 11.33 -15.54 -4.50
CA ASP A 159 10.59 -16.21 -5.57
C ASP A 159 9.60 -15.25 -6.23
N ARG A 160 9.34 -15.44 -7.53
CA ARG A 160 8.34 -14.69 -8.30
C ARG A 160 7.19 -15.63 -8.67
N HIS A 161 6.01 -15.37 -8.09
CA HIS A 161 4.82 -16.18 -8.33
C HIS A 161 3.99 -15.64 -9.50
N SER A 162 4.09 -14.34 -9.78
CA SER A 162 3.55 -13.69 -10.99
C SER A 162 4.33 -12.40 -11.27
N ASP A 163 3.94 -11.67 -12.31
CA ASP A 163 4.51 -10.34 -12.61
C ASP A 163 4.26 -9.34 -11.48
N GLU A 164 3.17 -9.52 -10.73
CA GLU A 164 2.74 -8.63 -9.65
C GLU A 164 3.11 -9.13 -8.26
N VAL A 165 3.33 -10.45 -8.07
CA VAL A 165 3.46 -11.04 -6.73
C VAL A 165 4.77 -11.80 -6.57
N SER A 166 5.51 -11.48 -5.53
CA SER A 166 6.77 -12.11 -5.17
C SER A 166 6.87 -12.37 -3.68
N ALA A 167 7.49 -13.50 -3.31
CA ALA A 167 8.00 -13.69 -1.96
C ALA A 167 9.33 -12.93 -1.84
N VAL A 168 9.46 -12.14 -0.79
CA VAL A 168 10.64 -11.30 -0.57
C VAL A 168 11.15 -11.43 0.87
N GLU A 169 12.40 -11.03 1.07
CA GLU A 169 13.03 -11.01 2.39
C GLU A 169 13.63 -9.64 2.68
N PHE A 170 13.39 -9.14 3.87
CA PHE A 170 14.01 -7.94 4.41
C PHE A 170 14.56 -8.22 5.81
N ARG A 171 15.88 -8.11 6.00
CA ARG A 171 16.57 -8.35 7.28
C ARG A 171 16.20 -9.70 7.92
N GLY A 172 16.14 -10.76 7.11
CA GLY A 172 15.82 -12.12 7.58
C GLY A 172 14.31 -12.40 7.75
N ARG A 173 13.45 -11.41 7.57
CA ARG A 173 11.98 -11.58 7.68
C ARG A 173 11.38 -11.78 6.29
N ARG A 174 10.54 -12.79 6.16
CA ARG A 174 9.84 -13.10 4.90
C ARG A 174 8.52 -12.35 4.84
N MET A 175 8.20 -11.82 3.67
CA MET A 175 6.97 -11.10 3.41
C MET A 175 6.57 -11.26 1.93
N VAL A 176 5.35 -10.87 1.60
CA VAL A 176 4.85 -10.86 0.22
C VAL A 176 4.88 -9.44 -0.32
N LEU A 177 5.50 -9.25 -1.47
CA LEU A 177 5.42 -8.02 -2.26
C LEU A 177 4.35 -8.19 -3.34
N CYS A 178 3.31 -7.38 -3.30
CA CYS A 178 2.29 -7.27 -4.33
C CYS A 178 2.40 -5.90 -5.01
N ALA A 179 2.70 -5.87 -6.30
CA ALA A 179 2.97 -4.65 -7.05
C ALA A 179 1.95 -4.44 -8.15
N THR A 180 1.18 -3.36 -8.07
CA THR A 180 0.16 -3.03 -9.09
C THR A 180 0.30 -1.60 -9.58
N SER A 181 -0.48 -1.21 -10.59
CA SER A 181 -0.59 0.19 -10.96
C SER A 181 -1.23 1.02 -9.84
N HIS A 182 -1.02 2.34 -9.87
CA HIS A 182 -1.70 3.23 -8.92
C HIS A 182 -3.22 3.22 -9.18
N PRO A 183 -4.09 3.19 -8.14
CA PRO A 183 -5.54 3.14 -8.31
C PRO A 183 -6.14 4.28 -9.14
N ALA A 184 -5.49 5.45 -9.16
CA ALA A 184 -5.89 6.59 -9.99
C ALA A 184 -5.19 6.61 -11.37
N ALA A 185 -4.58 5.51 -11.79
CA ALA A 185 -4.00 5.42 -13.13
C ALA A 185 -5.09 5.48 -14.20
N GLY A 186 -4.74 6.08 -15.34
CA GLY A 186 -5.59 6.05 -16.54
C GLY A 186 -5.55 4.71 -17.27
N PRO A 187 -6.39 4.54 -18.31
CA PRO A 187 -6.33 3.37 -19.16
C PRO A 187 -4.91 3.16 -19.76
N PRO A 188 -4.51 1.89 -20.02
CA PRO A 188 -5.27 0.67 -19.81
C PRO A 188 -5.23 0.12 -18.37
N ARG A 189 -4.47 0.76 -17.45
CA ARG A 189 -4.20 0.27 -16.09
C ARG A 189 -5.11 0.89 -15.01
N SER A 190 -6.29 1.35 -15.42
CA SER A 190 -7.27 1.95 -14.51
C SER A 190 -7.96 0.92 -13.61
N TRP A 191 -8.17 1.28 -12.33
CA TRP A 191 -8.97 0.47 -11.40
C TRP A 191 -10.45 0.88 -11.37
N SER A 192 -10.87 1.79 -12.26
CA SER A 192 -12.25 2.30 -12.25
C SER A 192 -13.29 1.30 -12.72
N SER A 193 -12.91 0.33 -13.54
CA SER A 193 -13.78 -0.73 -14.03
C SER A 193 -13.57 -2.04 -13.27
N LEU A 194 -14.66 -2.66 -12.86
CA LEU A 194 -14.68 -4.01 -12.23
C LEU A 194 -15.16 -5.08 -13.20
N LYS A 195 -15.45 -4.71 -14.46
CA LYS A 195 -15.94 -5.63 -15.47
C LYS A 195 -14.84 -6.61 -15.87
N SER A 196 -15.23 -7.81 -16.30
CA SER A 196 -14.33 -8.76 -16.97
C SER A 196 -13.60 -8.09 -18.12
N GLY A 197 -12.34 -8.43 -18.34
CA GLY A 197 -11.46 -7.78 -19.30
C GLY A 197 -10.85 -6.46 -18.83
N SER A 198 -11.17 -5.98 -17.62
CA SER A 198 -10.52 -4.81 -17.05
C SER A 198 -9.23 -5.16 -16.31
N TYR A 199 -8.28 -4.22 -16.25
CA TYR A 199 -7.05 -4.39 -15.48
C TYR A 199 -7.30 -4.78 -14.03
N PHE A 200 -8.34 -4.22 -13.40
CA PHE A 200 -8.69 -4.59 -12.04
C PHE A 200 -9.08 -6.07 -11.93
N ALA A 201 -9.98 -6.53 -12.79
CA ALA A 201 -10.48 -7.91 -12.72
C ALA A 201 -9.42 -8.94 -13.14
N GLU A 202 -8.55 -8.60 -14.12
CA GLU A 202 -7.61 -9.55 -14.71
C GLU A 202 -6.22 -9.52 -14.10
N THR A 203 -5.87 -8.43 -13.41
CA THR A 203 -4.54 -8.26 -12.81
C THR A 203 -4.63 -8.01 -11.31
N VAL A 204 -5.37 -6.98 -10.88
CA VAL A 204 -5.34 -6.54 -9.48
C VAL A 204 -5.99 -7.57 -8.55
N ALA A 205 -7.21 -8.02 -8.88
CA ALA A 205 -7.93 -8.94 -8.02
C ALA A 205 -7.21 -10.29 -7.88
N PRO A 206 -6.74 -10.95 -8.97
CA PRO A 206 -5.94 -12.16 -8.85
C PRO A 206 -4.63 -11.96 -8.07
N ALA A 207 -3.92 -10.84 -8.28
CA ALA A 207 -2.69 -10.56 -7.56
C ALA A 207 -2.91 -10.40 -6.06
N MET A 208 -3.98 -9.70 -5.64
CA MET A 208 -4.32 -9.54 -4.22
C MET A 208 -4.72 -10.88 -3.58
N THR A 209 -5.49 -11.71 -4.28
CA THR A 209 -5.86 -13.04 -3.81
C THR A 209 -4.61 -13.92 -3.63
N LEU A 210 -3.74 -13.97 -4.63
CA LEU A 210 -2.49 -14.72 -4.55
C LEU A 210 -1.58 -14.21 -3.41
N ALA A 211 -1.48 -12.89 -3.24
CA ALA A 211 -0.69 -12.29 -2.17
C ALA A 211 -1.22 -12.68 -0.77
N ARG A 212 -2.55 -12.74 -0.59
CA ARG A 212 -3.20 -13.20 0.63
C ARG A 212 -2.83 -14.67 0.92
N GLU A 213 -3.02 -15.55 -0.05
CA GLU A 213 -2.74 -16.98 0.08
C GLU A 213 -1.28 -17.23 0.45
N LEU A 214 -0.34 -16.62 -0.26
CA LEU A 214 1.09 -16.72 0.03
C LEU A 214 1.45 -16.20 1.43
N ALA A 215 0.86 -15.08 1.85
CA ALA A 215 1.09 -14.54 3.19
C ALA A 215 0.58 -15.48 4.29
N GLN A 216 -0.50 -16.21 4.05
CA GLN A 216 -0.99 -17.24 4.97
C GLN A 216 -0.05 -18.45 5.03
N ASP A 217 0.50 -18.88 3.89
CA ASP A 217 1.42 -20.03 3.81
C ASP A 217 2.79 -19.73 4.42
N LEU A 218 3.38 -18.56 4.14
CA LEU A 218 4.66 -18.16 4.76
C LEU A 218 4.59 -18.20 6.28
N ARG A 219 3.47 -17.81 6.86
CA ARG A 219 3.25 -17.85 8.32
C ARG A 219 3.05 -19.23 8.89
N ARG A 220 2.53 -20.19 8.12
CA ARG A 220 2.45 -21.58 8.55
C ARG A 220 3.83 -22.19 8.72
N ILE A 221 4.76 -21.82 7.84
CA ILE A 221 6.14 -22.31 7.86
C ILE A 221 6.89 -21.71 9.07
N ASP A 222 6.80 -20.41 9.30
CA ASP A 222 7.49 -19.73 10.40
C ASP A 222 6.95 -20.16 11.78
N GLY A 223 5.63 -20.41 11.90
CA GLY A 223 5.00 -20.88 13.15
C GLY A 223 5.17 -22.36 13.45
N SER A 224 5.78 -23.15 12.57
CA SER A 224 6.13 -24.56 12.81
C SER A 224 7.55 -24.75 13.32
N LEU A 225 8.30 -23.67 13.51
CA LEU A 225 9.68 -23.68 14.01
C LEU A 225 9.80 -23.22 15.48
N GLU A 226 8.65 -22.86 16.11
CA GLU A 226 8.54 -22.57 17.55
C GLU A 226 7.94 -23.77 18.29
#